data_a8035a0f1e66c81a8021477bcf7d2299
#
_entry.id   a8035a0f1e66c81a8021477bcf7d2299
#
_cell.length_a   1.000
_cell.length_b   1.000
_cell.length_c   1.000
_cell.angle_alpha   90.00
_cell.angle_beta   90.00
_cell.angle_gamma   90.00
#
_symmetry.space_group_name_H-M   'P 1'
#
loop_
_entity.id
_entity.type
_entity.pdbx_description
1 polymer ?
#
loop_
_entity_poly.entity_id
_entity_poly.type
_entity_poly.pdbx_seq_one_letter_code
_entity_poly.pdbx_strand_id
1 'polypeptide(L)'
;TFSEGYFIMNVTNDFGIAIDSLTVYVVDKTDSDTLASFDFPGILENTESASDSIALSGLAVSSQLELKSRIHIPGGTLLQTGENKLSLELSYSDQVSVSSATTRIPDQQKDYSGSFSLSENHRLTEALIESGDLTITITNTSELSADLTVTIDEIKNGTQPLTLDVSVPAGGNQEIVRDIAGYTVAPEIVANKMNIEVDMSADINGSGTSYVQVGSSDKFALSASLGNLEFSQVTGVVSPTMIEMSEVVEELDLPDGMENISLTDAVLEITLYSEVSIPAEVDVTLAGDAGQNLNIVGNLNGGSPQDPGVTQITISDLSTLTDPVPQTITISGIATAGDGSTSGSVYSGSRIWGTADINSPLKFKIGQTEF
;
A
#
# COMPACT_ATOMS: atom_id res chain seq x y z
N THR A 1 -17.60 22.20 21.26
CA THR A 1 -18.29 21.13 22.01
C THR A 1 -17.29 20.15 22.56
N PHE A 2 -17.41 19.84 23.84
CA PHE A 2 -16.56 18.87 24.50
C PHE A 2 -17.07 17.44 24.24
N SER A 3 -16.14 16.50 24.07
CA SER A 3 -16.43 15.06 24.02
C SER A 3 -16.13 14.37 25.36
N GLU A 4 -15.08 14.83 26.06
CA GLU A 4 -14.65 14.29 27.35
C GLU A 4 -14.10 15.38 28.26
N GLY A 5 -14.05 15.09 29.56
CA GLY A 5 -13.51 15.97 30.60
C GLY A 5 -14.58 16.37 31.62
N TYR A 6 -14.14 17.13 32.60
CA TYR A 6 -14.97 17.59 33.70
C TYR A 6 -14.70 19.06 34.00
N PHE A 7 -15.75 19.80 34.39
CA PHE A 7 -15.59 20.96 35.25
C PHE A 7 -15.36 20.49 36.67
N ILE A 8 -14.40 21.07 37.34
CA ILE A 8 -14.09 20.85 38.76
C ILE A 8 -14.29 22.18 39.48
N MET A 9 -15.20 22.21 40.48
CA MET A 9 -15.48 23.35 41.31
C MET A 9 -14.91 23.08 42.70
N ASN A 10 -13.95 23.90 43.08
CA ASN A 10 -13.41 23.93 44.45
C ASN A 10 -13.99 25.15 45.22
N VAL A 11 -14.47 24.91 46.39
CA VAL A 11 -15.05 25.95 47.27
C VAL A 11 -14.30 25.94 48.58
N THR A 12 -13.92 27.12 49.08
CA THR A 12 -13.34 27.26 50.40
C THR A 12 -14.09 28.37 51.16
N ASN A 13 -14.61 28.01 52.34
CA ASN A 13 -15.32 28.93 53.20
C ASN A 13 -14.38 29.58 54.24
N ASP A 14 -13.89 30.76 53.92
CA ASP A 14 -13.19 31.62 54.88
C ASP A 14 -14.05 32.81 55.31
N PHE A 15 -15.40 32.65 55.31
CA PHE A 15 -16.36 33.75 55.51
C PHE A 15 -16.54 34.13 56.98
N GLY A 16 -15.99 33.36 57.90
CA GLY A 16 -16.07 33.59 59.31
C GLY A 16 -17.33 33.02 59.99
N ILE A 17 -18.23 32.39 59.22
CA ILE A 17 -19.42 31.67 59.69
C ILE A 17 -19.64 30.45 58.85
N ALA A 18 -20.39 29.49 59.37
CA ALA A 18 -20.79 28.29 58.59
C ALA A 18 -21.76 28.69 57.48
N ILE A 19 -21.66 28.00 56.32
CA ILE A 19 -22.56 28.08 55.21
C ILE A 19 -23.38 26.80 55.21
N ASP A 20 -24.73 26.92 55.27
CA ASP A 20 -25.64 25.80 55.35
C ASP A 20 -25.83 25.09 53.99
N SER A 21 -25.91 25.85 52.92
CA SER A 21 -25.87 25.32 51.56
C SER A 21 -25.34 26.36 50.57
N LEU A 22 -24.72 25.86 49.51
CA LEU A 22 -24.16 26.67 48.46
C LEU A 22 -24.48 25.97 47.11
N THR A 23 -25.06 26.75 46.18
CA THR A 23 -25.20 26.36 44.79
C THR A 23 -24.35 27.33 43.95
N VAL A 24 -23.50 26.80 43.08
CA VAL A 24 -22.69 27.56 42.12
C VAL A 24 -23.12 27.22 40.71
N TYR A 25 -23.52 28.23 39.95
CA TYR A 25 -23.87 28.12 38.55
C TYR A 25 -22.74 28.58 37.67
N VAL A 26 -22.38 27.76 36.65
CA VAL A 26 -21.49 28.18 35.57
C VAL A 26 -22.40 28.64 34.43
N VAL A 27 -22.32 29.89 34.07
CA VAL A 27 -23.17 30.54 33.09
C VAL A 27 -22.32 30.97 31.89
N ASP A 28 -22.77 30.63 30.67
CA ASP A 28 -22.18 31.21 29.46
C ASP A 28 -22.62 32.68 29.35
N LYS A 29 -21.61 33.56 29.24
CA LYS A 29 -21.88 35.01 29.22
C LYS A 29 -22.39 35.49 27.87
N THR A 30 -22.26 34.66 26.83
CA THR A 30 -22.64 35.01 25.45
C THR A 30 -24.18 34.98 25.29
N ASP A 31 -24.83 33.93 25.81
CA ASP A 31 -26.27 33.67 25.68
C ASP A 31 -27.00 33.63 27.04
N SER A 32 -26.27 33.71 28.14
CA SER A 32 -26.75 33.63 29.52
C SER A 32 -27.32 32.25 29.90
N ASP A 33 -26.97 31.21 29.17
CA ASP A 33 -27.33 29.84 29.50
C ASP A 33 -26.53 29.28 30.67
N THR A 34 -27.19 28.49 31.53
CA THR A 34 -26.54 27.77 32.59
C THR A 34 -25.95 26.47 32.08
N LEU A 35 -24.63 26.37 32.03
CA LEU A 35 -23.91 25.20 31.53
C LEU A 35 -23.81 24.09 32.57
N ALA A 36 -23.61 24.47 33.85
CA ALA A 36 -23.47 23.53 34.94
C ALA A 36 -23.95 24.16 36.28
N SER A 37 -24.37 23.29 37.19
CA SER A 37 -24.75 23.67 38.56
C SER A 37 -24.14 22.72 39.57
N PHE A 38 -23.31 23.25 40.44
CA PHE A 38 -22.67 22.53 41.55
C PHE A 38 -23.43 22.79 42.81
N ASP A 39 -23.91 21.74 43.46
CA ASP A 39 -24.68 21.82 44.70
C ASP A 39 -23.86 21.25 45.86
N PHE A 40 -23.57 22.08 46.84
CA PHE A 40 -22.90 21.68 48.09
C PHE A 40 -23.93 21.70 49.20
N PRO A 41 -24.70 20.59 49.38
CA PRO A 41 -25.64 20.46 50.49
C PRO A 41 -24.94 20.07 51.74
N GLY A 42 -25.31 20.72 52.84
CA GLY A 42 -24.75 20.46 54.13
C GLY A 42 -23.85 21.63 54.64
N ILE A 43 -23.45 21.55 55.86
CA ILE A 43 -22.75 22.66 56.53
C ILE A 43 -21.29 22.64 56.08
N LEU A 44 -20.85 23.75 55.46
CA LEU A 44 -19.46 24.04 55.20
C LEU A 44 -18.95 24.97 56.30
N GLU A 45 -18.24 24.41 57.27
CA GLU A 45 -17.71 25.15 58.40
C GLU A 45 -16.67 26.21 57.97
N ASN A 46 -16.42 27.18 58.85
CA ASN A 46 -15.36 28.17 58.56
C ASN A 46 -14.00 27.48 58.39
N THR A 47 -13.26 27.82 57.32
CA THR A 47 -11.98 27.22 56.88
C THR A 47 -12.09 25.84 56.26
N GLU A 48 -13.31 25.38 55.99
CA GLU A 48 -13.53 24.12 55.30
C GLU A 48 -13.57 24.30 53.79
N SER A 49 -13.16 23.25 53.04
CA SER A 49 -13.19 23.21 51.60
C SER A 49 -13.98 22.00 51.12
N ALA A 50 -14.70 22.18 50.02
CA ALA A 50 -15.41 21.11 49.30
C ALA A 50 -15.11 21.18 47.83
N SER A 51 -15.19 20.04 47.16
CA SER A 51 -14.99 19.91 45.71
C SER A 51 -16.08 19.04 45.09
N ASP A 52 -16.51 19.41 43.90
CA ASP A 52 -17.43 18.61 43.09
C ASP A 52 -17.07 18.70 41.60
N SER A 53 -17.54 17.75 40.77
CA SER A 53 -17.21 17.71 39.37
C SER A 53 -18.42 17.38 38.49
N ILE A 54 -18.51 18.01 37.34
CA ILE A 54 -19.57 17.77 36.34
C ILE A 54 -18.95 17.46 35.00
N ALA A 55 -19.45 16.42 34.31
CA ALA A 55 -18.99 16.00 33.02
C ALA A 55 -19.25 17.08 31.95
N LEU A 56 -18.28 17.31 31.08
CA LEU A 56 -18.35 18.26 29.97
C LEU A 56 -18.93 17.66 28.70
N SER A 57 -19.07 16.33 28.63
CA SER A 57 -19.50 15.66 27.41
C SER A 57 -20.84 16.21 26.87
N GLY A 58 -20.82 16.65 25.61
CA GLY A 58 -21.97 17.26 24.92
C GLY A 58 -22.15 18.74 25.21
N LEU A 59 -21.41 19.36 26.14
CA LEU A 59 -21.52 20.80 26.41
C LEU A 59 -20.78 21.62 25.35
N ALA A 60 -21.44 22.66 24.86
CA ALA A 60 -20.81 23.75 24.14
C ALA A 60 -20.46 24.84 25.15
N VAL A 61 -19.19 25.23 25.22
CA VAL A 61 -18.70 26.21 26.19
C VAL A 61 -18.07 27.36 25.41
N SER A 62 -18.48 28.59 25.70
CA SER A 62 -17.86 29.79 25.13
C SER A 62 -16.54 30.16 25.84
N SER A 63 -15.84 31.15 25.31
CA SER A 63 -14.62 31.68 25.92
C SER A 63 -14.88 32.57 27.11
N GLN A 64 -16.15 32.89 27.42
CA GLN A 64 -16.51 33.79 28.51
C GLN A 64 -17.51 33.11 29.46
N LEU A 65 -17.02 32.72 30.60
CA LEU A 65 -17.84 32.13 31.67
C LEU A 65 -18.02 33.11 32.82
N GLU A 66 -19.19 33.02 33.46
CA GLU A 66 -19.54 33.72 34.67
C GLU A 66 -19.94 32.72 35.75
N LEU A 67 -19.42 32.91 36.98
CA LEU A 67 -19.88 32.14 38.13
C LEU A 67 -20.92 32.94 38.89
N LYS A 68 -22.10 32.35 39.11
CA LYS A 68 -23.14 32.86 39.95
C LYS A 68 -23.34 31.93 41.14
N SER A 69 -23.41 32.47 42.36
CA SER A 69 -23.60 31.64 43.54
C SER A 69 -24.88 32.05 44.31
N ARG A 70 -25.55 31.06 44.88
CA ARG A 70 -26.59 31.22 45.86
C ARG A 70 -26.14 30.57 47.16
N ILE A 71 -26.08 31.36 48.23
CA ILE A 71 -25.59 30.95 49.54
C ILE A 71 -26.73 31.02 50.54
N HIS A 72 -26.91 30.01 51.36
CA HIS A 72 -27.78 30.03 52.51
C HIS A 72 -26.94 29.94 53.75
N ILE A 73 -27.15 30.90 54.67
CA ILE A 73 -26.44 31.04 55.95
C ILE A 73 -27.47 30.87 57.04
N PRO A 74 -27.25 29.94 57.99
CA PRO A 74 -28.26 29.66 59.05
C PRO A 74 -28.40 30.76 60.08
N GLY A 75 -27.57 31.77 59.99
CA GLY A 75 -27.46 32.81 60.99
C GLY A 75 -26.39 32.48 62.05
N GLY A 76 -25.84 33.51 62.69
CA GLY A 76 -24.78 33.32 63.67
C GLY A 76 -24.02 34.57 63.98
N THR A 77 -23.01 34.46 64.77
CA THR A 77 -22.08 35.57 65.09
C THR A 77 -20.91 35.53 64.11
N LEU A 78 -20.75 36.59 63.32
CA LEU A 78 -19.60 36.70 62.40
C LEU A 78 -18.32 36.87 63.23
N LEU A 79 -17.37 35.94 63.09
CA LEU A 79 -16.03 36.07 63.62
C LEU A 79 -15.20 36.79 62.55
N GLN A 80 -14.77 38.01 62.87
CA GLN A 80 -13.86 38.75 61.99
C GLN A 80 -12.41 38.31 62.26
N THR A 81 -11.95 37.38 61.42
CA THR A 81 -10.61 36.75 61.56
C THR A 81 -9.65 37.18 60.43
N GLY A 82 -9.90 38.31 59.77
CA GLY A 82 -9.11 38.81 58.66
C GLY A 82 -10.00 39.21 57.47
N GLU A 83 -9.61 38.90 56.25
CA GLU A 83 -10.47 39.07 55.07
C GLU A 83 -11.45 37.90 55.02
N ASN A 84 -12.69 38.14 55.40
CA ASN A 84 -13.75 37.12 55.27
C ASN A 84 -14.13 36.95 53.79
N LYS A 85 -13.87 35.80 53.24
CA LYS A 85 -14.10 35.50 51.81
C LYS A 85 -14.66 34.10 51.58
N LEU A 86 -15.45 33.98 50.54
CA LEU A 86 -15.75 32.72 49.91
C LEU A 86 -14.91 32.60 48.66
N SER A 87 -14.08 31.60 48.56
CA SER A 87 -13.28 31.34 47.38
C SER A 87 -13.96 30.29 46.50
N LEU A 88 -14.16 30.62 45.24
CA LEU A 88 -14.71 29.71 44.22
C LEU A 88 -13.65 29.58 43.11
N GLU A 89 -13.21 28.38 42.84
CA GLU A 89 -12.25 28.07 41.80
C GLU A 89 -12.84 27.05 40.85
N LEU A 90 -13.01 27.43 39.57
CA LEU A 90 -13.45 26.55 38.49
C LEU A 90 -12.22 26.18 37.66
N SER A 91 -11.99 24.90 37.50
CA SER A 91 -10.94 24.35 36.63
C SER A 91 -11.47 23.26 35.72
N TYR A 92 -10.65 22.89 34.75
CA TYR A 92 -10.89 21.71 33.93
C TYR A 92 -10.09 20.53 34.47
N SER A 93 -10.55 19.31 34.22
CA SER A 93 -9.74 18.10 34.46
C SER A 93 -8.47 18.13 33.60
N ASP A 94 -7.44 17.38 34.02
CA ASP A 94 -6.15 17.30 33.30
C ASP A 94 -6.30 16.76 31.85
N GLN A 95 -7.31 15.94 31.61
CA GLN A 95 -7.63 15.42 30.27
C GLN A 95 -8.98 15.97 29.83
N VAL A 96 -8.96 16.72 28.73
CA VAL A 96 -10.14 17.29 28.09
C VAL A 96 -10.04 17.05 26.61
N SER A 97 -11.10 16.50 26.02
CA SER A 97 -11.22 16.31 24.57
C SER A 97 -12.39 17.13 24.02
N VAL A 98 -12.22 17.64 22.81
CA VAL A 98 -13.27 18.38 22.10
C VAL A 98 -13.64 17.69 20.80
N SER A 99 -14.92 17.62 20.49
CA SER A 99 -15.43 17.13 19.21
C SER A 99 -15.42 18.21 18.13
N SER A 100 -15.59 19.48 18.55
CA SER A 100 -15.48 20.64 17.68
C SER A 100 -15.12 21.88 18.49
N ALA A 101 -14.35 22.77 17.87
CA ALA A 101 -14.02 24.07 18.45
C ALA A 101 -14.02 25.16 17.38
N THR A 102 -14.48 26.36 17.73
CA THR A 102 -14.26 27.56 16.91
C THR A 102 -13.14 28.35 17.55
N THR A 103 -11.99 28.40 16.91
CA THR A 103 -10.77 28.96 17.48
C THR A 103 -9.85 29.53 16.40
N ARG A 104 -8.79 30.20 16.83
CA ARG A 104 -7.68 30.57 15.96
C ARG A 104 -6.63 29.46 16.01
N ILE A 105 -6.22 29.00 14.85
CA ILE A 105 -5.23 27.96 14.70
C ILE A 105 -3.93 28.59 14.21
N PRO A 106 -2.79 28.38 14.88
CA PRO A 106 -1.48 28.76 14.37
C PRO A 106 -1.06 27.86 13.21
N ASP A 107 -0.06 28.27 12.44
CA ASP A 107 0.60 27.40 11.46
C ASP A 107 1.12 26.13 12.15
N GLN A 108 0.96 25.00 11.51
CA GLN A 108 1.35 23.70 12.02
C GLN A 108 2.04 22.87 10.95
N GLN A 109 3.02 22.09 11.36
CA GLN A 109 3.63 21.06 10.52
C GLN A 109 3.28 19.68 11.07
N LYS A 110 2.94 18.76 10.19
CA LYS A 110 2.59 17.38 10.51
C LYS A 110 3.18 16.44 9.47
N ASP A 111 3.81 15.37 9.96
CA ASP A 111 4.34 14.32 9.13
C ASP A 111 3.47 13.06 9.28
N TYR A 112 3.24 12.38 8.18
CA TYR A 112 2.48 11.14 8.09
C TYR A 112 3.28 10.17 7.24
N SER A 113 3.26 8.89 7.61
CA SER A 113 3.77 7.81 6.78
C SER A 113 2.71 6.72 6.64
N GLY A 114 2.71 6.07 5.50
CA GLY A 114 1.84 4.94 5.21
C GLY A 114 2.51 4.02 4.22
N SER A 115 2.09 2.78 4.15
CA SER A 115 2.62 1.83 3.19
C SER A 115 1.51 1.00 2.57
N PHE A 116 1.74 0.53 1.34
CA PHE A 116 0.90 -0.47 0.70
C PHE A 116 1.75 -1.63 0.21
N SER A 117 1.18 -2.84 0.27
CA SER A 117 1.88 -4.05 -0.14
C SER A 117 1.48 -4.45 -1.55
N LEU A 118 2.47 -4.84 -2.37
CA LEU A 118 2.27 -5.46 -3.67
C LEU A 118 2.00 -6.96 -3.51
N SER A 119 1.58 -7.63 -4.62
CA SER A 119 1.25 -9.05 -4.66
C SER A 119 2.33 -9.96 -4.05
N GLU A 120 1.91 -11.03 -3.38
CA GLU A 120 2.79 -11.97 -2.67
C GLU A 120 3.35 -13.10 -3.57
N ASN A 121 2.79 -13.34 -4.77
CA ASN A 121 3.14 -14.50 -5.61
C ASN A 121 4.49 -14.35 -6.35
N HIS A 122 4.91 -13.13 -6.61
CA HIS A 122 6.17 -12.81 -7.27
C HIS A 122 6.89 -11.75 -6.46
N ARG A 123 8.21 -11.84 -6.35
CA ARG A 123 9.02 -10.82 -5.65
C ARG A 123 9.72 -9.94 -6.68
N LEU A 124 9.19 -8.75 -6.88
CA LEU A 124 9.82 -7.72 -7.66
C LEU A 124 11.01 -7.16 -6.88
N THR A 125 12.20 -7.19 -7.48
CA THR A 125 13.38 -6.51 -6.93
C THR A 125 13.50 -5.11 -7.52
N GLU A 126 13.27 -4.99 -8.82
CA GLU A 126 13.36 -3.74 -9.56
C GLU A 126 12.56 -3.85 -10.87
N ALA A 127 11.90 -2.78 -11.26
CA ALA A 127 11.28 -2.66 -12.58
C ALA A 127 11.50 -1.26 -13.15
N LEU A 128 11.87 -1.20 -14.43
CA LEU A 128 11.94 0.04 -15.20
C LEU A 128 10.61 0.26 -15.92
N ILE A 129 9.95 1.36 -15.62
CA ILE A 129 8.65 1.71 -16.19
C ILE A 129 8.86 2.25 -17.61
N GLU A 130 8.20 1.65 -18.59
CA GLU A 130 8.18 2.13 -19.99
C GLU A 130 7.12 3.21 -20.16
N SER A 131 5.91 2.95 -19.61
CA SER A 131 4.81 3.91 -19.58
C SER A 131 3.98 3.71 -18.32
N GLY A 132 3.37 4.77 -17.83
CA GLY A 132 2.45 4.70 -16.69
C GLY A 132 2.21 6.04 -16.04
N ASP A 133 1.06 6.14 -15.38
CA ASP A 133 0.62 7.31 -14.65
C ASP A 133 0.43 6.98 -13.16
N LEU A 134 1.00 7.80 -12.29
CA LEU A 134 0.65 7.86 -10.88
C LEU A 134 -0.40 8.94 -10.67
N THR A 135 -1.57 8.56 -10.19
CA THR A 135 -2.63 9.49 -9.79
C THR A 135 -2.68 9.55 -8.27
N ILE A 136 -2.52 10.75 -7.71
CA ILE A 136 -2.67 11.01 -6.28
C ILE A 136 -3.87 11.94 -6.11
N THR A 137 -4.81 11.52 -5.26
CA THR A 137 -5.96 12.34 -4.87
C THR A 137 -5.87 12.65 -3.39
N ILE A 138 -5.92 13.95 -3.05
CA ILE A 138 -5.90 14.43 -1.67
C ILE A 138 -7.22 15.14 -1.40
N THR A 139 -7.87 14.71 -0.31
CA THR A 139 -9.10 15.32 0.20
C THR A 139 -8.82 16.00 1.53
N ASN A 140 -9.17 17.27 1.63
CA ASN A 140 -9.09 18.06 2.85
C ASN A 140 -10.51 18.40 3.31
N THR A 141 -10.92 17.90 4.48
CA THR A 141 -12.26 18.19 5.05
C THR A 141 -12.23 19.32 6.08
N SER A 142 -11.03 19.91 6.36
CA SER A 142 -10.89 21.01 7.32
C SER A 142 -11.12 22.38 6.67
N GLU A 143 -11.38 23.40 7.50
CA GLU A 143 -11.44 24.82 7.09
C GLU A 143 -10.05 25.46 6.88
N LEU A 144 -8.97 24.69 6.99
CA LEU A 144 -7.60 25.16 6.82
C LEU A 144 -7.02 24.62 5.51
N SER A 145 -6.28 25.45 4.77
CA SER A 145 -5.49 24.98 3.64
C SER A 145 -4.16 24.37 4.10
N ALA A 146 -3.54 23.55 3.25
CA ALA A 146 -2.23 23.01 3.51
C ALA A 146 -1.38 22.92 2.24
N ASP A 147 -0.07 23.05 2.40
CA ASP A 147 0.91 22.71 1.40
C ASP A 147 1.53 21.37 1.80
N LEU A 148 1.46 20.41 0.89
CA LEU A 148 1.86 19.02 1.14
C LEU A 148 3.04 18.66 0.25
N THR A 149 4.02 17.97 0.83
CA THR A 149 5.08 17.28 0.08
C THR A 149 4.90 15.78 0.28
N VAL A 150 4.65 15.06 -0.83
CA VAL A 150 4.51 13.60 -0.85
C VAL A 150 5.77 13.00 -1.45
N THR A 151 6.41 12.06 -0.76
CA THR A 151 7.63 11.36 -1.21
C THR A 151 7.39 9.86 -1.24
N ILE A 152 7.85 9.20 -2.31
CA ILE A 152 7.80 7.75 -2.48
C ILE A 152 9.23 7.29 -2.81
N ASP A 153 9.89 6.71 -1.83
CA ASP A 153 11.31 6.36 -1.93
C ASP A 153 11.58 5.16 -2.85
N GLU A 154 10.63 4.28 -3.05
CA GLU A 154 10.75 3.11 -3.92
C GLU A 154 10.51 3.42 -5.41
N ILE A 155 10.01 4.62 -5.74
CA ILE A 155 9.83 5.08 -7.12
C ILE A 155 10.84 6.18 -7.39
N LYS A 156 11.82 5.92 -8.26
CA LYS A 156 12.98 6.81 -8.48
C LYS A 156 13.18 7.17 -9.94
N ASN A 157 13.61 8.41 -10.17
CA ASN A 157 14.21 8.82 -11.44
C ASN A 157 15.73 8.90 -11.22
N GLY A 158 16.46 7.88 -11.68
CA GLY A 158 17.86 7.69 -11.32
C GLY A 158 18.01 7.43 -9.82
N THR A 159 18.65 8.35 -9.09
CA THR A 159 18.83 8.23 -7.62
C THR A 159 17.83 9.08 -6.82
N GLN A 160 16.98 9.85 -7.48
CA GLN A 160 16.07 10.77 -6.81
C GLN A 160 14.69 10.11 -6.60
N PRO A 161 14.16 10.09 -5.37
CA PRO A 161 12.82 9.60 -5.11
C PRO A 161 11.77 10.46 -5.81
N LEU A 162 10.62 9.88 -6.05
CA LEU A 162 9.48 10.62 -6.55
C LEU A 162 8.95 11.55 -5.47
N THR A 163 9.00 12.86 -5.71
CA THR A 163 8.49 13.89 -4.82
C THR A 163 7.46 14.74 -5.54
N LEU A 164 6.34 15.03 -4.87
CA LEU A 164 5.24 15.83 -5.38
C LEU A 164 4.86 16.89 -4.36
N ASP A 165 4.86 18.16 -4.79
CA ASP A 165 4.40 19.29 -3.99
C ASP A 165 2.99 19.68 -4.41
N VAL A 166 2.09 19.83 -3.43
CA VAL A 166 0.65 19.99 -3.65
C VAL A 166 0.06 20.98 -2.67
N SER A 167 -0.58 22.05 -3.18
CA SER A 167 -1.39 22.93 -2.34
C SER A 167 -2.85 22.48 -2.36
N VAL A 168 -3.40 22.21 -1.19
CA VAL A 168 -4.78 21.74 -1.02
C VAL A 168 -5.59 22.82 -0.30
N PRO A 169 -6.64 23.37 -0.95
CA PRO A 169 -7.47 24.40 -0.33
C PRO A 169 -8.32 23.85 0.83
N ALA A 170 -8.79 24.75 1.68
CA ALA A 170 -9.76 24.45 2.73
C ALA A 170 -11.02 23.80 2.15
N GLY A 171 -11.47 22.69 2.74
CA GLY A 171 -12.67 21.96 2.31
C GLY A 171 -12.59 21.44 0.87
N GLY A 172 -11.39 21.29 0.30
CA GLY A 172 -11.17 20.99 -1.10
C GLY A 172 -10.55 19.63 -1.39
N ASN A 173 -10.57 19.29 -2.68
CA ASN A 173 -9.89 18.12 -3.23
C ASN A 173 -8.84 18.58 -4.24
N GLN A 174 -7.73 17.87 -4.29
CA GLN A 174 -6.70 18.05 -5.30
C GLN A 174 -6.34 16.70 -5.91
N GLU A 175 -6.36 16.63 -7.24
CA GLU A 175 -5.89 15.47 -7.99
C GLU A 175 -4.66 15.85 -8.79
N ILE A 176 -3.65 15.00 -8.75
CA ILE A 176 -2.42 15.13 -9.50
C ILE A 176 -2.20 13.85 -10.27
N VAL A 177 -1.98 13.99 -11.56
CA VAL A 177 -1.54 12.91 -12.44
C VAL A 177 -0.08 13.18 -12.79
N ARG A 178 0.79 12.22 -12.48
CA ARG A 178 2.21 12.27 -12.77
C ARG A 178 2.60 11.15 -13.71
N ASP A 179 3.11 11.50 -14.88
CA ASP A 179 3.78 10.55 -15.76
C ASP A 179 5.05 10.05 -15.08
N ILE A 180 5.15 8.71 -14.95
CA ILE A 180 6.28 8.01 -14.33
C ILE A 180 7.06 7.15 -15.34
N ALA A 181 6.93 7.40 -16.63
CA ALA A 181 7.76 6.78 -17.66
C ALA A 181 9.24 7.06 -17.39
N GLY A 182 10.08 6.03 -17.48
CA GLY A 182 11.51 6.10 -17.19
C GLY A 182 11.88 6.07 -15.70
N TYR A 183 10.90 5.99 -14.80
CA TYR A 183 11.17 5.73 -13.39
C TYR A 183 11.44 4.26 -13.12
N THR A 184 12.22 3.99 -12.09
CA THR A 184 12.47 2.66 -11.56
C THR A 184 11.65 2.45 -10.30
N VAL A 185 10.95 1.32 -10.21
CA VAL A 185 10.28 0.87 -8.99
C VAL A 185 11.11 -0.22 -8.33
N ALA A 186 11.49 -0.04 -7.08
CA ALA A 186 12.26 -1.00 -6.29
C ALA A 186 11.65 -1.13 -4.88
N PRO A 187 10.62 -1.99 -4.72
CA PRO A 187 9.92 -2.12 -3.44
C PRO A 187 10.83 -2.66 -2.34
N GLU A 188 10.62 -2.20 -1.11
CA GLU A 188 11.28 -2.77 0.05
C GLU A 188 10.65 -4.13 0.40
N ILE A 189 11.49 -5.14 0.69
CA ILE A 189 11.02 -6.47 1.09
C ILE A 189 11.04 -6.57 2.61
N VAL A 190 9.88 -6.46 3.24
CA VAL A 190 9.70 -6.60 4.69
C VAL A 190 8.83 -7.82 4.98
N ALA A 191 9.32 -8.76 5.78
CA ALA A 191 8.61 -9.99 6.15
C ALA A 191 8.04 -10.77 4.94
N ASN A 192 8.78 -10.87 3.85
CA ASN A 192 8.42 -11.46 2.56
C ASN A 192 7.31 -10.73 1.79
N LYS A 193 6.96 -9.51 2.17
CA LYS A 193 6.03 -8.65 1.42
C LYS A 193 6.80 -7.52 0.76
N MET A 194 6.41 -7.21 -0.46
CA MET A 194 6.91 -6.04 -1.18
C MET A 194 6.10 -4.83 -0.74
N ASN A 195 6.75 -3.87 -0.10
CA ASN A 195 6.11 -2.65 0.38
C ASN A 195 6.60 -1.45 -0.40
N ILE A 196 5.69 -0.51 -0.61
CA ILE A 196 5.98 0.84 -1.08
C ILE A 196 5.55 1.77 0.05
N GLU A 197 6.48 2.58 0.53
CA GLU A 197 6.25 3.56 1.58
C GLU A 197 5.91 4.92 0.96
N VAL A 198 4.93 5.60 1.54
CA VAL A 198 4.51 6.93 1.14
C VAL A 198 4.64 7.85 2.34
N ASP A 199 5.57 8.77 2.28
CA ASP A 199 5.75 9.81 3.27
C ASP A 199 5.08 11.09 2.82
N MET A 200 4.42 11.76 3.75
CA MET A 200 3.76 13.04 3.50
C MET A 200 4.10 14.01 4.63
N SER A 201 4.69 15.14 4.27
CA SER A 201 4.82 16.30 5.15
C SER A 201 3.76 17.33 4.80
N ALA A 202 3.03 17.83 5.80
CA ALA A 202 1.95 18.78 5.63
C ALA A 202 2.25 20.07 6.41
N ASP A 203 2.44 21.16 5.71
CA ASP A 203 2.47 22.52 6.27
C ASP A 203 1.04 23.08 6.24
N ILE A 204 0.35 23.00 7.38
CA ILE A 204 -1.04 23.44 7.53
C ILE A 204 -1.03 24.94 7.83
N ASN A 205 -1.60 25.72 6.93
CA ASN A 205 -1.69 27.17 7.07
C ASN A 205 -2.68 27.53 8.19
N GLY A 206 -2.22 28.28 9.16
CA GLY A 206 -3.05 28.72 10.27
C GLY A 206 -4.15 29.71 9.82
N SER A 207 -5.12 29.91 10.71
CA SER A 207 -6.26 30.80 10.43
C SER A 207 -5.94 32.31 10.58
N GLY A 208 -4.70 32.66 10.93
CA GLY A 208 -4.28 34.04 11.17
C GLY A 208 -5.10 34.72 12.25
N THR A 209 -5.82 35.79 11.91
CA THR A 209 -6.70 36.52 12.82
C THR A 209 -8.13 36.02 12.82
N SER A 210 -8.49 35.11 11.93
CA SER A 210 -9.85 34.60 11.78
C SER A 210 -10.11 33.43 12.74
N TYR A 211 -11.35 33.30 13.18
CA TYR A 211 -11.80 32.09 13.86
C TYR A 211 -12.30 31.10 12.82
N VAL A 212 -11.87 29.85 12.94
CA VAL A 212 -12.28 28.73 12.09
C VAL A 212 -12.85 27.63 12.96
N GLN A 213 -13.79 26.88 12.38
CA GLN A 213 -14.31 25.69 13.04
C GLN A 213 -13.39 24.51 12.74
N VAL A 214 -12.95 23.81 13.78
CA VAL A 214 -12.20 22.57 13.68
C VAL A 214 -12.96 21.48 14.42
N GLY A 215 -12.97 20.30 13.87
CA GLY A 215 -13.67 19.14 14.41
C GLY A 215 -12.82 17.88 14.40
N SER A 216 -13.22 16.89 15.19
CA SER A 216 -12.54 15.58 15.24
C SER A 216 -12.67 14.77 13.94
N SER A 217 -13.57 15.20 13.03
CA SER A 217 -13.74 14.62 11.70
C SER A 217 -12.85 15.24 10.63
N ASP A 218 -12.17 16.37 10.94
CA ASP A 218 -11.30 17.06 10.01
C ASP A 218 -10.04 16.21 9.76
N LYS A 219 -9.74 16.01 8.48
CA LYS A 219 -8.61 15.18 8.07
C LYS A 219 -8.12 15.55 6.68
N PHE A 220 -6.88 15.22 6.44
CA PHE A 220 -6.34 15.04 5.11
C PHE A 220 -6.38 13.53 4.79
N ALA A 221 -7.01 13.17 3.69
CA ALA A 221 -7.03 11.80 3.19
C ALA A 221 -6.30 11.75 1.86
N LEU A 222 -5.35 10.81 1.73
CA LEU A 222 -4.58 10.57 0.51
C LEU A 222 -4.96 9.21 -0.06
N SER A 223 -5.18 9.15 -1.37
CA SER A 223 -5.24 7.92 -2.14
C SER A 223 -4.30 8.00 -3.32
N ALA A 224 -3.66 6.89 -3.65
CA ALA A 224 -2.77 6.76 -4.79
C ALA A 224 -3.19 5.57 -5.65
N SER A 225 -3.08 5.71 -6.96
CA SER A 225 -3.32 4.63 -7.92
C SER A 225 -2.32 4.71 -9.07
N LEU A 226 -1.91 3.53 -9.57
CA LEU A 226 -1.09 3.38 -10.76
C LEU A 226 -2.00 2.96 -11.92
N GLY A 227 -1.92 3.67 -13.05
CA GLY A 227 -2.66 3.38 -14.26
C GLY A 227 -1.74 3.13 -15.46
N ASN A 228 -2.22 2.34 -16.43
CA ASN A 228 -1.54 2.10 -17.73
C ASN A 228 -0.06 1.71 -17.59
N LEU A 229 0.25 0.86 -16.61
CA LEU A 229 1.62 0.53 -16.25
C LEU A 229 2.19 -0.52 -17.19
N GLU A 230 3.22 -0.16 -17.94
CA GLU A 230 4.03 -1.05 -18.77
C GLU A 230 5.50 -0.96 -18.33
N PHE A 231 6.21 -2.08 -18.43
CA PHE A 231 7.60 -2.15 -18.00
C PHE A 231 8.52 -2.48 -19.18
N SER A 232 9.59 -1.75 -19.34
CA SER A 232 10.67 -2.08 -20.28
C SER A 232 11.57 -3.20 -19.76
N GLN A 233 11.70 -3.30 -18.42
CA GLN A 233 12.44 -4.35 -17.74
C GLN A 233 11.82 -4.64 -16.38
N VAL A 234 11.78 -5.92 -16.03
CA VAL A 234 11.41 -6.40 -14.69
C VAL A 234 12.48 -7.36 -14.20
N THR A 235 12.97 -7.15 -12.99
CA THR A 235 13.93 -8.03 -12.30
C THR A 235 13.33 -8.51 -10.99
N GLY A 236 13.39 -9.80 -10.73
CA GLY A 236 12.81 -10.37 -9.51
C GLY A 236 12.83 -11.88 -9.49
N VAL A 237 12.17 -12.44 -8.49
CA VAL A 237 11.95 -13.87 -8.33
C VAL A 237 10.52 -14.20 -8.77
N VAL A 238 10.41 -15.11 -9.73
CA VAL A 238 9.11 -15.56 -10.26
C VAL A 238 8.81 -16.94 -9.71
N SER A 239 7.62 -17.12 -9.15
CA SER A 239 7.11 -18.44 -8.78
C SER A 239 6.89 -19.28 -10.04
N PRO A 240 7.05 -20.61 -9.99
CA PRO A 240 6.86 -21.48 -11.14
C PRO A 240 5.53 -21.20 -11.84
N THR A 241 5.60 -20.78 -13.08
CA THR A 241 4.46 -20.42 -13.91
C THR A 241 4.51 -21.21 -15.22
N MET A 242 3.47 -22.00 -15.48
CA MET A 242 3.37 -22.78 -16.69
C MET A 242 2.83 -21.91 -17.84
N ILE A 243 3.49 -22.04 -19.00
CA ILE A 243 3.13 -21.38 -20.24
C ILE A 243 2.96 -22.48 -21.30
N GLU A 244 1.76 -22.63 -21.82
CA GLU A 244 1.49 -23.57 -22.91
C GLU A 244 2.10 -23.07 -24.21
N MET A 245 2.80 -23.97 -24.92
CA MET A 245 3.33 -23.69 -26.25
C MET A 245 2.24 -23.96 -27.28
N SER A 246 2.13 -23.08 -28.28
CA SER A 246 1.24 -23.33 -29.42
C SER A 246 1.70 -24.56 -30.17
N GLU A 247 0.75 -25.45 -30.49
CA GLU A 247 1.01 -26.63 -31.32
C GLU A 247 1.45 -26.21 -32.72
N VAL A 248 2.52 -26.86 -33.21
CA VAL A 248 3.05 -26.69 -34.57
C VAL A 248 3.08 -28.03 -35.23
N VAL A 249 2.59 -28.09 -36.46
CA VAL A 249 2.62 -29.31 -37.29
C VAL A 249 3.56 -29.08 -38.47
N GLU A 250 4.58 -29.91 -38.55
CA GLU A 250 5.57 -29.89 -39.63
C GLU A 250 5.44 -31.12 -40.51
N GLU A 251 5.35 -30.92 -41.84
CA GLU A 251 5.34 -31.98 -42.83
C GLU A 251 6.77 -32.34 -43.24
N LEU A 252 7.12 -33.61 -43.14
CA LEU A 252 8.40 -34.13 -43.66
C LEU A 252 8.25 -34.46 -45.15
N ASP A 253 9.00 -33.73 -45.99
CA ASP A 253 8.98 -33.97 -47.45
C ASP A 253 9.79 -35.24 -47.78
N LEU A 254 9.13 -36.39 -47.56
CA LEU A 254 9.71 -37.70 -47.82
C LEU A 254 9.44 -38.11 -49.26
N PRO A 255 10.46 -38.64 -50.00
CA PRO A 255 10.24 -39.23 -51.33
C PRO A 255 9.25 -40.40 -51.29
N ASP A 256 8.46 -40.55 -52.39
CA ASP A 256 7.51 -41.64 -52.54
C ASP A 256 8.15 -43.01 -52.28
N GLY A 257 7.50 -43.84 -51.46
CA GLY A 257 7.95 -45.21 -51.15
C GLY A 257 8.84 -45.30 -49.90
N MET A 258 9.00 -44.19 -49.14
CA MET A 258 9.76 -44.16 -47.88
C MET A 258 8.88 -44.33 -46.63
N GLU A 259 7.60 -44.66 -46.77
CA GLU A 259 6.62 -44.73 -45.66
C GLU A 259 6.93 -45.83 -44.61
N ASN A 260 7.78 -46.80 -44.96
CA ASN A 260 8.15 -47.94 -44.08
C ASN A 260 9.65 -47.98 -43.78
N ILE A 261 10.33 -46.87 -43.89
CA ILE A 261 11.76 -46.80 -43.61
C ILE A 261 11.96 -46.35 -42.17
N SER A 262 12.85 -47.03 -41.47
CA SER A 262 13.33 -46.64 -40.15
C SER A 262 14.75 -46.06 -40.27
N LEU A 263 15.00 -44.88 -39.71
CA LEU A 263 16.35 -44.33 -39.67
C LEU A 263 17.11 -44.92 -38.47
N THR A 264 18.31 -45.41 -38.74
CA THR A 264 19.21 -45.89 -37.70
C THR A 264 20.32 -44.88 -37.52
N ASP A 265 20.73 -44.65 -36.27
CA ASP A 265 21.79 -43.68 -35.88
C ASP A 265 21.45 -42.22 -36.24
N ALA A 266 20.16 -41.86 -36.33
CA ALA A 266 19.75 -40.48 -36.45
C ALA A 266 19.95 -39.73 -35.14
N VAL A 267 20.41 -38.47 -35.22
CA VAL A 267 20.65 -37.59 -34.10
C VAL A 267 19.82 -36.31 -34.28
N LEU A 268 19.08 -35.92 -33.24
CA LEU A 268 18.39 -34.64 -33.18
C LEU A 268 19.25 -33.66 -32.36
N GLU A 269 19.54 -32.55 -32.99
CA GLU A 269 20.22 -31.43 -32.35
C GLU A 269 19.24 -30.27 -32.24
N ILE A 270 18.92 -29.86 -31.01
CA ILE A 270 18.04 -28.72 -30.74
C ILE A 270 18.90 -27.59 -30.14
N THR A 271 18.80 -26.43 -30.74
CA THR A 271 19.42 -25.21 -30.20
C THR A 271 18.31 -24.26 -29.80
N LEU A 272 18.20 -23.98 -28.48
CA LEU A 272 17.24 -23.05 -27.90
C LEU A 272 17.95 -21.75 -27.52
N TYR A 273 17.31 -20.64 -27.80
CA TYR A 273 17.76 -19.29 -27.48
C TYR A 273 16.78 -18.65 -26.51
N SER A 274 17.28 -17.93 -25.49
CA SER A 274 16.45 -17.25 -24.50
C SER A 274 16.94 -15.82 -24.27
N GLU A 275 16.04 -14.86 -24.40
CA GLU A 275 16.29 -13.45 -24.04
C GLU A 275 15.87 -13.12 -22.59
N VAL A 276 15.47 -14.14 -21.80
CA VAL A 276 15.12 -13.98 -20.39
C VAL A 276 16.14 -14.66 -19.50
N SER A 277 16.46 -14.06 -18.37
CA SER A 277 17.38 -14.64 -17.38
C SER A 277 16.68 -15.29 -16.19
N ILE A 278 15.35 -15.33 -16.17
CA ILE A 278 14.58 -16.13 -15.22
C ILE A 278 14.85 -17.59 -15.51
N PRO A 279 15.11 -18.45 -14.50
CA PRO A 279 15.19 -19.90 -14.70
C PRO A 279 13.96 -20.40 -15.46
N ALA A 280 14.16 -21.17 -16.49
CA ALA A 280 13.07 -21.76 -17.27
C ALA A 280 13.40 -23.20 -17.68
N GLU A 281 12.40 -24.06 -17.64
CA GLU A 281 12.44 -25.42 -18.13
C GLU A 281 11.44 -25.58 -19.27
N VAL A 282 11.83 -26.28 -20.30
CA VAL A 282 10.92 -26.68 -21.39
C VAL A 282 10.68 -28.18 -21.35
N ASP A 283 9.43 -28.57 -21.55
CA ASP A 283 9.00 -29.95 -21.73
C ASP A 283 8.25 -30.02 -23.05
N VAL A 284 8.94 -30.53 -24.10
CA VAL A 284 8.46 -30.56 -25.49
C VAL A 284 8.22 -32.00 -25.91
N THR A 285 7.07 -32.25 -26.50
CA THR A 285 6.69 -33.52 -27.09
C THR A 285 6.69 -33.40 -28.60
N LEU A 286 7.40 -34.30 -29.27
CA LEU A 286 7.33 -34.53 -30.71
C LEU A 286 6.51 -35.79 -30.95
N ALA A 287 5.38 -35.66 -31.61
CA ALA A 287 4.47 -36.78 -31.94
C ALA A 287 4.38 -36.97 -33.44
N GLY A 288 4.69 -38.18 -33.92
CA GLY A 288 4.51 -38.58 -35.32
C GLY A 288 3.09 -39.08 -35.62
N ASP A 289 2.64 -38.98 -36.87
CA ASP A 289 1.32 -39.34 -37.32
C ASP A 289 0.96 -40.85 -37.24
N ALA A 290 1.95 -41.70 -37.09
CA ALA A 290 1.76 -43.14 -36.88
C ALA A 290 1.93 -43.59 -35.41
N GLY A 291 1.87 -42.61 -34.45
CA GLY A 291 1.89 -42.86 -33.01
C GLY A 291 3.29 -42.85 -32.41
N GLN A 292 4.27 -42.37 -33.14
CA GLN A 292 5.63 -42.10 -32.62
C GLN A 292 5.56 -40.96 -31.57
N ASN A 293 6.40 -41.04 -30.56
CA ASN A 293 6.45 -40.02 -29.51
C ASN A 293 7.87 -39.89 -28.93
N LEU A 294 8.33 -38.67 -28.81
CA LEU A 294 9.62 -38.31 -28.15
C LEU A 294 9.42 -37.13 -27.23
N ASN A 295 9.71 -37.32 -25.96
CA ASN A 295 9.66 -36.23 -25.00
C ASN A 295 11.06 -35.68 -24.70
N ILE A 296 11.17 -34.37 -24.65
CA ILE A 296 12.41 -33.62 -24.50
C ILE A 296 12.27 -32.62 -23.34
N VAL A 297 13.02 -32.81 -22.28
CA VAL A 297 13.06 -31.90 -21.14
C VAL A 297 14.41 -31.22 -21.09
N GLY A 298 14.43 -29.91 -20.91
CA GLY A 298 15.66 -29.16 -20.83
C GLY A 298 15.53 -27.83 -20.08
N ASN A 299 16.58 -27.50 -19.32
CA ASN A 299 16.70 -26.21 -18.70
C ASN A 299 17.28 -25.20 -19.68
N LEU A 300 16.70 -24.01 -19.75
CA LEU A 300 17.20 -22.93 -20.59
C LEU A 300 18.31 -22.16 -19.90
N ASN A 301 19.38 -21.88 -20.62
CA ASN A 301 20.37 -20.91 -20.19
C ASN A 301 19.77 -19.50 -20.28
N GLY A 302 19.90 -18.74 -19.19
CA GLY A 302 19.42 -17.36 -19.15
C GLY A 302 20.22 -16.43 -20.04
N GLY A 303 19.54 -15.41 -20.58
CA GLY A 303 20.12 -14.41 -21.46
C GLY A 303 19.42 -13.06 -21.40
N SER A 304 19.73 -12.21 -22.36
CA SER A 304 19.12 -10.90 -22.55
C SER A 304 18.89 -10.65 -24.04
N PRO A 305 18.11 -9.64 -24.44
CA PRO A 305 17.92 -9.29 -25.85
C PRO A 305 19.22 -8.99 -26.61
N GLN A 306 20.26 -8.52 -25.91
CA GLN A 306 21.57 -8.20 -26.49
C GLN A 306 22.52 -9.41 -26.53
N ASP A 307 22.33 -10.38 -25.62
CA ASP A 307 23.15 -11.60 -25.50
C ASP A 307 22.24 -12.77 -25.10
N PRO A 308 21.53 -13.38 -26.06
CA PRO A 308 20.64 -14.50 -25.77
C PRO A 308 21.38 -15.71 -25.22
N GLY A 309 20.85 -16.29 -24.15
CA GLY A 309 21.35 -17.56 -23.62
C GLY A 309 21.13 -18.69 -24.63
N VAL A 310 22.13 -19.54 -24.83
CA VAL A 310 22.07 -20.66 -25.78
C VAL A 310 22.09 -21.98 -25.01
N THR A 311 21.07 -22.81 -25.28
CA THR A 311 20.97 -24.17 -24.74
C THR A 311 20.99 -25.15 -25.88
N GLN A 312 21.91 -26.14 -25.87
CA GLN A 312 22.00 -27.21 -26.84
C GLN A 312 21.55 -28.53 -26.21
N ILE A 313 20.63 -29.19 -26.87
CA ILE A 313 20.12 -30.51 -26.49
C ILE A 313 20.40 -31.46 -27.65
N THR A 314 21.15 -32.54 -27.38
CA THR A 314 21.43 -33.56 -28.40
C THR A 314 20.82 -34.88 -27.98
N ILE A 315 20.01 -35.45 -28.87
CA ILE A 315 19.34 -36.73 -28.68
C ILE A 315 19.88 -37.69 -29.72
N SER A 316 20.63 -38.69 -29.28
CA SER A 316 21.32 -39.65 -30.15
C SER A 316 20.51 -40.93 -30.45
N ASP A 317 19.36 -41.12 -29.81
CA ASP A 317 18.44 -42.23 -30.09
C ASP A 317 17.06 -41.68 -30.44
N LEU A 318 16.79 -41.60 -31.71
CA LEU A 318 15.52 -41.17 -32.27
C LEU A 318 14.62 -42.34 -32.68
N SER A 319 14.94 -43.58 -32.34
CA SER A 319 14.19 -44.75 -32.77
C SER A 319 12.70 -44.66 -32.42
N THR A 320 12.35 -44.04 -31.30
CA THR A 320 10.95 -43.81 -30.88
C THR A 320 10.19 -42.85 -31.80
N LEU A 321 10.90 -41.98 -32.52
CA LEU A 321 10.29 -41.02 -33.47
C LEU A 321 10.46 -41.44 -34.92
N THR A 322 11.50 -42.22 -35.27
CA THR A 322 11.89 -42.51 -36.64
C THR A 322 11.74 -43.98 -37.03
N ASP A 323 11.05 -44.81 -36.25
CA ASP A 323 10.76 -46.21 -36.56
C ASP A 323 9.22 -46.53 -36.56
N PRO A 324 8.53 -46.39 -37.68
CA PRO A 324 8.93 -45.86 -38.99
C PRO A 324 9.03 -44.33 -38.99
N VAL A 325 9.67 -43.73 -39.99
CA VAL A 325 9.74 -42.28 -40.15
C VAL A 325 8.33 -41.73 -40.36
N PRO A 326 7.85 -40.75 -39.56
CA PRO A 326 6.52 -40.17 -39.75
C PRO A 326 6.45 -39.25 -40.97
N GLN A 327 5.27 -39.02 -41.53
CA GLN A 327 5.06 -38.02 -42.58
C GLN A 327 4.88 -36.64 -42.02
N THR A 328 4.26 -36.54 -40.81
CA THR A 328 4.11 -35.30 -40.09
C THR A 328 4.61 -35.43 -38.64
N ILE A 329 5.15 -34.36 -38.12
CA ILE A 329 5.55 -34.24 -36.70
C ILE A 329 4.74 -33.11 -36.10
N THR A 330 3.98 -33.42 -35.09
CA THR A 330 3.31 -32.42 -34.22
C THR A 330 4.21 -32.11 -33.06
N ILE A 331 4.52 -30.83 -32.88
CA ILE A 331 5.35 -30.29 -31.78
C ILE A 331 4.41 -29.59 -30.80
N SER A 332 4.39 -30.02 -29.56
CA SER A 332 3.64 -29.39 -28.46
C SER A 332 4.45 -29.40 -27.19
N GLY A 333 4.08 -28.63 -26.22
CA GLY A 333 4.81 -28.62 -24.96
C GLY A 333 4.38 -27.53 -23.97
N ILE A 334 5.12 -27.51 -22.87
CA ILE A 334 4.95 -26.56 -21.79
C ILE A 334 6.31 -25.96 -21.47
N ALA A 335 6.36 -24.65 -21.26
CA ALA A 335 7.50 -24.00 -20.63
C ALA A 335 7.12 -23.61 -19.19
N THR A 336 7.96 -23.93 -18.23
CA THR A 336 7.82 -23.49 -16.84
C THR A 336 8.85 -22.40 -16.58
N ALA A 337 8.39 -21.17 -16.34
CA ALA A 337 9.23 -20.03 -16.00
C ALA A 337 9.24 -19.77 -14.50
N GLY A 338 10.44 -19.55 -13.94
CA GLY A 338 10.67 -19.31 -12.51
C GLY A 338 10.83 -20.60 -11.71
N ASP A 339 11.60 -20.49 -10.62
CA ASP A 339 11.82 -21.57 -9.64
C ASP A 339 11.40 -21.17 -8.22
N GLY A 340 10.86 -19.95 -8.04
CA GLY A 340 10.46 -19.37 -6.77
C GLY A 340 11.62 -18.93 -5.88
N SER A 341 12.86 -19.03 -6.34
CA SER A 341 14.06 -18.75 -5.53
C SER A 341 15.11 -17.90 -6.22
N THR A 342 15.33 -18.12 -7.50
CA THR A 342 16.38 -17.44 -8.28
C THR A 342 15.83 -16.16 -8.92
N SER A 343 16.54 -15.05 -8.71
CA SER A 343 16.22 -13.78 -9.37
C SER A 343 16.72 -13.79 -10.81
N GLY A 344 15.89 -13.24 -11.70
CA GLY A 344 16.23 -13.02 -13.09
C GLY A 344 15.54 -11.81 -13.67
N SER A 345 15.83 -11.45 -14.91
CA SER A 345 15.27 -10.30 -15.61
C SER A 345 14.51 -10.72 -16.85
N VAL A 346 13.42 -9.98 -17.12
CA VAL A 346 12.63 -10.04 -18.35
C VAL A 346 12.56 -8.64 -18.92
N TYR A 347 12.71 -8.52 -20.23
CA TYR A 347 12.62 -7.25 -20.96
C TYR A 347 11.34 -7.25 -21.80
N SER A 348 10.81 -6.08 -22.07
CA SER A 348 9.72 -5.90 -23.01
C SER A 348 10.11 -6.50 -24.38
N GLY A 349 9.23 -7.34 -24.93
CA GLY A 349 9.50 -8.02 -26.21
C GLY A 349 10.49 -9.18 -26.15
N SER A 350 10.97 -9.62 -24.97
CA SER A 350 11.83 -10.80 -24.83
C SER A 350 11.19 -12.05 -25.39
N ARG A 351 11.99 -12.89 -26.05
CA ARG A 351 11.56 -14.11 -26.73
C ARG A 351 12.35 -15.32 -26.29
N ILE A 352 11.73 -16.47 -26.48
CA ILE A 352 12.38 -17.79 -26.48
C ILE A 352 12.08 -18.41 -27.83
N TRP A 353 13.10 -18.90 -28.52
CA TRP A 353 12.96 -19.56 -29.83
C TRP A 353 14.03 -20.64 -30.00
N GLY A 354 13.91 -21.45 -31.03
CA GLY A 354 14.89 -22.50 -31.26
C GLY A 354 14.90 -22.99 -32.70
N THR A 355 15.89 -23.81 -32.99
CA THR A 355 16.00 -24.60 -34.23
C THR A 355 16.20 -26.07 -33.86
N ALA A 356 15.73 -26.95 -34.72
CA ALA A 356 15.91 -28.39 -34.58
C ALA A 356 16.44 -28.95 -35.90
N ASP A 357 17.53 -29.68 -35.83
CA ASP A 357 18.18 -30.30 -36.98
C ASP A 357 18.28 -31.82 -36.78
N ILE A 358 17.76 -32.61 -37.70
CA ILE A 358 17.89 -34.07 -37.69
C ILE A 358 19.03 -34.47 -38.64
N ASN A 359 20.08 -35.01 -38.10
CA ASN A 359 21.21 -35.54 -38.84
C ASN A 359 21.14 -37.06 -38.82
N SER A 360 20.98 -37.68 -40.01
CA SER A 360 21.01 -39.14 -40.18
C SER A 360 22.08 -39.53 -41.16
N PRO A 361 23.05 -40.40 -40.76
CA PRO A 361 23.87 -41.09 -41.76
C PRO A 361 22.94 -41.91 -42.64
N LEU A 362 23.28 -42.06 -43.94
CA LEU A 362 22.48 -42.84 -44.91
C LEU A 362 22.45 -44.36 -44.57
N LYS A 363 22.10 -44.67 -43.34
CA LYS A 363 21.83 -45.99 -42.80
C LYS A 363 20.36 -46.10 -42.44
N PHE A 364 19.64 -46.93 -43.24
CA PHE A 364 18.23 -47.18 -43.00
C PHE A 364 17.97 -48.69 -43.04
N LYS A 365 16.97 -49.09 -42.28
CA LYS A 365 16.46 -50.44 -42.26
C LYS A 365 15.15 -50.43 -43.05
N ILE A 366 15.10 -51.28 -44.08
CA ILE A 366 13.89 -51.45 -44.90
C ILE A 366 13.07 -52.58 -44.27
N GLY A 367 11.81 -52.27 -43.90
CA GLY A 367 10.83 -53.26 -43.46
C GLY A 367 10.42 -54.22 -44.63
N GLN A 368 9.53 -55.16 -44.32
CA GLN A 368 9.02 -56.10 -45.33
C GLN A 368 8.15 -55.32 -46.34
N THR A 369 8.59 -55.21 -47.60
CA THR A 369 7.86 -54.60 -48.70
C THR A 369 7.46 -55.70 -49.65
N GLU A 370 6.16 -55.81 -50.03
CA GLU A 370 5.71 -56.59 -51.17
C GLU A 370 5.82 -55.70 -52.44
N PHE A 371 6.58 -56.18 -53.42
CA PHE A 371 6.68 -55.55 -54.73
C PHE A 371 5.69 -56.15 -55.68
#